data_3478e113957d8851c30fba808109e968
#
_entry.id   3478e113957d8851c30fba808109e968
#
_cell.length_a   1.000
_cell.length_b   1.000
_cell.length_c   1.000
_cell.angle_alpha   90.00
_cell.angle_beta   90.00
_cell.angle_gamma   90.00
#
_symmetry.space_group_name_H-M   'P 1'
#
loop_
_entity.id
_entity.type
_entity.pdbx_description
1 polymer ?
#
loop_
_entity_poly.entity_id
_entity_poly.type
_entity_poly.pdbx_seq_one_letter_code
_entity_poly.pdbx_strand_id
1 'polypeptide(L)'
;MHEFELIKKYFSKLSKSNKYSLNLNDDVFFDKNKGLVISIDTYNYGTHFFDFKKPDLVIKKIIRSSISDLICKGVLPKFYFISGSGNKNTFSKINLSKISRSL
;
A
#
# COMPACT_ATOMS: atom_id res chain seq x y z
N MET A 1 6.38 21.52 4.49
CA MET A 1 6.53 21.32 3.03
C MET A 1 5.45 20.35 2.58
N HIS A 2 4.75 20.70 1.54
CA HIS A 2 3.73 19.83 0.96
C HIS A 2 4.36 18.57 0.35
N GLU A 3 3.65 17.45 0.35
CA GLU A 3 4.15 16.16 -0.16
C GLU A 3 4.69 16.25 -1.58
N PHE A 4 3.94 16.86 -2.49
CA PHE A 4 4.36 16.98 -3.90
C PHE A 4 5.59 17.84 -4.06
N GLU A 5 5.72 18.91 -3.28
CA GLU A 5 6.91 19.76 -3.29
C GLU A 5 8.14 19.00 -2.79
N LEU A 6 7.97 18.20 -1.74
CA LEU A 6 9.02 17.37 -1.18
C LEU A 6 9.50 16.35 -2.20
N ILE A 7 8.60 15.67 -2.86
CA ILE A 7 8.93 14.69 -3.91
C ILE A 7 9.67 15.35 -5.05
N LYS A 8 9.14 16.47 -5.55
CA LYS A 8 9.75 17.21 -6.67
C LYS A 8 11.15 17.68 -6.33
N LYS A 9 11.36 18.22 -5.13
CA LYS A 9 12.64 18.83 -4.74
C LYS A 9 13.71 17.80 -4.43
N TYR A 10 13.36 16.70 -3.77
CA TYR A 10 14.36 15.77 -3.21
C TYR A 10 14.40 14.40 -3.91
N PHE A 11 13.32 13.94 -4.46
CA PHE A 11 13.21 12.55 -4.93
C PHE A 11 12.99 12.39 -6.43
N SER A 12 12.45 13.38 -7.13
CA SER A 12 12.18 13.25 -8.57
C SER A 12 13.41 12.90 -9.39
N LYS A 13 14.58 13.36 -8.97
CA LYS A 13 15.85 13.08 -9.67
C LYS A 13 16.17 11.59 -9.69
N LEU A 14 15.74 10.85 -8.68
CA LEU A 14 16.00 9.41 -8.58
C LEU A 14 15.25 8.61 -9.63
N SER A 15 14.16 9.16 -10.16
CA SER A 15 13.29 8.47 -11.12
C SER A 15 13.51 8.91 -12.57
N LYS A 16 14.40 9.86 -12.84
CA LYS A 16 14.58 10.43 -14.19
C LYS A 16 14.90 9.40 -15.27
N SER A 17 15.66 8.37 -14.94
CA SER A 17 16.02 7.30 -15.88
C SER A 17 15.01 6.16 -15.90
N ASN A 18 14.01 6.20 -15.04
CA ASN A 18 13.00 5.13 -14.92
C ASN A 18 11.63 5.64 -15.39
N LYS A 19 11.30 5.35 -16.64
CA LYS A 19 10.02 5.76 -17.23
C LYS A 19 8.82 5.10 -16.59
N TYR A 20 8.99 3.96 -15.92
CA TYR A 20 7.90 3.20 -15.30
C TYR A 20 7.42 3.82 -13.99
N SER A 21 8.22 4.67 -13.36
CA SER A 21 7.83 5.37 -12.14
C SER A 21 6.99 6.62 -12.42
N LEU A 22 6.74 6.95 -13.68
CA LEU A 22 5.95 8.10 -14.12
C LEU A 22 6.42 9.42 -13.51
N ASN A 23 7.74 9.56 -13.32
CA ASN A 23 8.40 10.71 -12.68
C ASN A 23 7.88 10.98 -11.27
N LEU A 24 7.38 9.97 -10.58
CA LEU A 24 6.74 10.08 -9.26
C LEU A 24 5.51 11.01 -9.23
N ASN A 25 4.90 11.24 -10.38
CA ASN A 25 3.68 12.05 -10.48
C ASN A 25 2.40 11.24 -10.27
N ASP A 26 2.51 9.93 -10.27
CA ASP A 26 1.41 9.03 -9.99
C ASP A 26 1.80 8.11 -8.83
N ASP A 27 0.81 7.52 -8.18
CA ASP A 27 0.97 6.61 -7.05
C ASP A 27 1.16 5.15 -7.46
N VAL A 28 1.39 4.89 -8.74
CA VAL A 28 1.60 3.54 -9.26
C VAL A 28 2.90 3.46 -10.08
N PHE A 29 3.47 2.27 -10.10
CA PHE A 29 4.48 1.88 -11.07
C PHE A 29 3.78 1.30 -12.28
N PHE A 30 4.15 1.75 -13.48
CA PHE A 30 3.51 1.30 -14.71
C PHE A 30 4.54 0.89 -15.75
N ASP A 31 4.53 -0.38 -16.13
CA ASP A 31 5.32 -0.94 -17.22
C ASP A 31 4.39 -1.29 -18.39
N LYS A 32 4.32 -0.38 -19.36
CA LYS A 32 3.44 -0.52 -20.53
C LYS A 32 3.80 -1.73 -21.38
N ASN A 33 5.09 -2.04 -21.52
CA ASN A 33 5.55 -3.14 -22.37
C ASN A 33 5.14 -4.50 -21.80
N LYS A 34 5.15 -4.64 -20.48
CA LYS A 34 4.75 -5.87 -19.78
C LYS A 34 3.28 -5.88 -19.39
N GLY A 35 2.59 -4.74 -19.55
CA GLY A 35 1.22 -4.60 -19.07
C GLY A 35 1.10 -4.71 -17.56
N LEU A 36 2.10 -4.21 -16.83
CA LEU A 36 2.21 -4.37 -15.39
C LEU A 36 1.96 -3.04 -14.68
N VAL A 37 1.05 -3.06 -13.71
CA VAL A 37 0.79 -1.93 -12.81
C VAL A 37 1.00 -2.41 -11.38
N ILE A 38 1.78 -1.67 -10.60
CA ILE A 38 2.03 -1.98 -9.20
C ILE A 38 1.70 -0.75 -8.37
N SER A 39 0.90 -0.94 -7.32
CA SER A 39 0.62 0.06 -6.31
C SER A 39 1.07 -0.46 -4.96
N ILE A 40 1.59 0.41 -4.11
CA ILE A 40 1.99 0.08 -2.76
C ILE A 40 1.47 1.14 -1.80
N ASP A 41 0.90 0.69 -0.68
CA ASP A 41 0.39 1.55 0.38
C ASP A 41 0.88 1.07 1.73
N THR A 42 1.11 2.01 2.62
CA THR A 42 1.47 1.72 4.01
C THR A 42 0.41 2.30 4.94
N TYR A 43 -0.02 1.48 5.90
CA TYR A 43 -1.04 1.86 6.87
C TYR A 43 -0.44 1.77 8.27
N ASN A 44 -0.54 2.86 9.03
CA ASN A 44 0.08 2.99 10.34
C ASN A 44 -0.95 3.19 11.43
N TYR A 45 -0.74 2.52 12.56
CA TYR A 45 -1.49 2.79 13.78
C TYR A 45 -1.35 4.25 14.19
N GLY A 46 -2.47 4.86 14.58
CA GLY A 46 -2.51 6.26 14.98
C GLY A 46 -2.71 7.24 13.82
N THR A 47 -2.56 6.79 12.58
CA THR A 47 -2.76 7.60 11.38
C THR A 47 -3.91 7.07 10.54
N HIS A 48 -3.86 5.78 10.20
CA HIS A 48 -4.83 5.13 9.32
C HIS A 48 -5.86 4.30 10.09
N PHE A 49 -5.50 3.85 11.28
CA PHE A 49 -6.41 3.20 12.21
C PHE A 49 -5.96 3.50 13.64
N PHE A 50 -6.91 3.52 14.57
CA PHE A 50 -6.63 3.95 15.96
C PHE A 50 -6.81 2.82 16.97
N ASP A 51 -7.16 1.64 16.54
CA ASP A 51 -7.54 0.53 17.35
C ASP A 51 -7.29 -0.75 16.59
N PHE A 52 -6.71 -1.75 17.24
CA PHE A 52 -6.44 -3.05 16.65
C PHE A 52 -7.18 -4.18 17.38
N LYS A 53 -8.28 -3.85 18.08
CA LYS A 53 -9.11 -4.83 18.79
C LYS A 53 -9.77 -5.83 17.86
N LYS A 54 -10.06 -5.40 16.63
CA LYS A 54 -10.62 -6.23 15.57
C LYS A 54 -9.65 -6.26 14.39
N PRO A 55 -8.55 -7.02 14.50
CA PRO A 55 -7.51 -7.01 13.49
C PRO A 55 -7.99 -7.49 12.12
N ASP A 56 -8.94 -8.41 12.07
CA ASP A 56 -9.55 -8.87 10.82
C ASP A 56 -10.21 -7.73 10.04
N LEU A 57 -10.90 -6.81 10.71
CA LEU A 57 -11.54 -5.67 10.07
C LEU A 57 -10.51 -4.64 9.59
N VAL A 58 -9.44 -4.43 10.35
CA VAL A 58 -8.35 -3.54 9.95
C VAL A 58 -7.68 -4.05 8.68
N ILE A 59 -7.35 -5.33 8.65
CA ILE A 59 -6.69 -5.95 7.48
C ILE A 59 -7.61 -5.93 6.26
N LYS A 60 -8.89 -6.24 6.41
CA LYS A 60 -9.85 -6.16 5.32
C LYS A 60 -9.96 -4.74 4.75
N LYS A 61 -9.98 -3.73 5.60
CA LYS A 61 -10.00 -2.33 5.18
C LYS A 61 -8.75 -1.98 4.36
N ILE A 62 -7.59 -2.39 4.83
CA ILE A 62 -6.31 -2.16 4.17
C ILE A 62 -6.30 -2.78 2.77
N ILE A 63 -6.69 -4.04 2.67
CA ILE A 63 -6.73 -4.76 1.39
C ILE A 63 -7.72 -4.10 0.42
N ARG A 64 -8.92 -3.76 0.91
CA ARG A 64 -9.95 -3.10 0.08
C ARG A 64 -9.50 -1.75 -0.43
N SER A 65 -8.82 -0.96 0.40
CA SER A 65 -8.30 0.35 -0.01
C SER A 65 -7.24 0.21 -1.10
N SER A 66 -6.32 -0.73 -0.96
CA SER A 66 -5.28 -0.99 -1.94
C SER A 66 -5.85 -1.49 -3.26
N ILE A 67 -6.84 -2.39 -3.21
CA ILE A 67 -7.54 -2.88 -4.39
C ILE A 67 -8.28 -1.75 -5.10
N SER A 68 -8.93 -0.88 -4.34
CA SER A 68 -9.67 0.26 -4.88
C SER A 68 -8.77 1.18 -5.69
N ASP A 69 -7.54 1.42 -5.24
CA ASP A 69 -6.59 2.26 -5.98
C ASP A 69 -6.27 1.69 -7.37
N LEU A 70 -6.11 0.37 -7.49
CA LEU A 70 -5.90 -0.27 -8.78
C LEU A 70 -7.14 -0.24 -9.67
N ILE A 71 -8.31 -0.49 -9.09
CA ILE A 71 -9.58 -0.44 -9.84
C ILE A 71 -9.82 0.96 -10.39
N CYS A 72 -9.51 2.00 -9.63
CA CYS A 72 -9.62 3.39 -10.09
C CYS A 72 -8.70 3.68 -11.28
N LYS A 73 -7.62 2.93 -11.47
CA LYS A 73 -6.74 3.01 -12.63
C LYS A 73 -7.18 2.13 -13.79
N GLY A 74 -8.34 1.48 -13.70
CA GLY A 74 -8.83 0.57 -14.72
C GLY A 74 -8.14 -0.78 -14.75
N VAL A 75 -7.55 -1.20 -13.65
CA VAL A 75 -6.76 -2.43 -13.54
C VAL A 75 -7.43 -3.40 -12.58
N LEU A 76 -7.52 -4.67 -12.97
CA LEU A 76 -7.99 -5.72 -12.08
C LEU A 76 -6.81 -6.29 -11.30
N PRO A 77 -6.86 -6.27 -9.95
CA PRO A 77 -5.78 -6.84 -9.14
C PRO A 77 -5.71 -8.35 -9.31
N LYS A 78 -4.49 -8.90 -9.43
CA LYS A 78 -4.26 -10.35 -9.52
C LYS A 78 -3.54 -10.90 -8.30
N PHE A 79 -2.61 -10.14 -7.75
CA PHE A 79 -1.78 -10.55 -6.63
C PHE A 79 -1.64 -9.41 -5.65
N TYR A 80 -1.41 -9.75 -4.40
CA TYR A 80 -0.98 -8.78 -3.40
C TYR A 80 0.11 -9.37 -2.52
N PHE A 81 0.93 -8.49 -1.99
CA PHE A 81 1.91 -8.80 -0.96
C PHE A 81 1.57 -7.97 0.26
N ILE A 82 1.64 -8.57 1.41
CA ILE A 82 1.39 -7.87 2.67
C ILE A 82 2.56 -8.09 3.61
N SER A 83 3.00 -7.00 4.23
CA SER A 83 4.05 -7.02 5.24
C SER A 83 3.53 -6.31 6.48
N GLY A 84 3.79 -6.86 7.63
CA GLY A 84 3.33 -6.26 8.88
C GLY A 84 4.44 -6.20 9.91
N SER A 85 4.45 -5.13 10.69
CA SER A 85 5.34 -4.99 11.83
C SER A 85 4.54 -4.55 13.05
N GLY A 86 4.98 -4.97 14.22
CA GLY A 86 4.31 -4.67 15.46
C GLY A 86 5.00 -5.37 16.63
N ASN A 87 4.41 -5.28 17.80
CA ASN A 87 4.92 -5.93 19.00
C ASN A 87 4.24 -7.30 19.22
N LYS A 88 4.60 -7.95 20.34
CA LYS A 88 4.04 -9.25 20.69
C LYS A 88 2.51 -9.22 20.88
N ASN A 89 1.98 -8.11 21.38
CA ASN A 89 0.55 -7.97 21.58
C ASN A 89 -0.21 -7.83 20.26
N THR A 90 0.38 -7.12 19.31
CA THR A 90 -0.17 -6.96 17.95
C THR A 90 -0.30 -8.32 17.27
N PHE A 91 0.71 -9.17 17.40
CA PHE A 91 0.77 -10.50 16.77
C PHE A 91 0.56 -11.63 17.79
N SER A 92 -0.39 -11.46 18.71
CA SER A 92 -0.82 -12.53 19.60
C SER A 92 -1.44 -13.69 18.79
N LYS A 93 -1.53 -14.88 19.39
CA LYS A 93 -2.14 -16.05 18.73
C LYS A 93 -3.57 -15.76 18.27
N ILE A 94 -4.34 -15.05 19.10
CA ILE A 94 -5.72 -14.67 18.78
C ILE A 94 -5.75 -13.74 17.58
N ASN A 95 -4.90 -12.70 17.58
CA ASN A 95 -4.85 -11.76 16.50
C ASN A 95 -4.35 -12.40 15.19
N LEU A 96 -3.33 -13.24 15.25
CA LEU A 96 -2.82 -13.95 14.08
C LEU A 96 -3.90 -14.85 13.45
N SER A 97 -4.70 -15.51 14.29
CA SER A 97 -5.81 -16.34 13.79
C SER A 97 -6.84 -15.49 13.05
N LYS A 98 -7.21 -14.33 13.60
CA LYS A 98 -8.15 -13.40 12.96
C LYS A 98 -7.59 -12.80 11.67
N ILE A 99 -6.32 -12.40 11.67
CA ILE A 99 -5.64 -11.88 10.49
C ILE A 99 -5.62 -12.93 9.38
N SER A 100 -5.24 -14.15 9.71
CA SER A 100 -5.19 -15.26 8.75
C SER A 100 -6.54 -15.49 8.07
N ARG A 101 -7.64 -15.40 8.82
CA ARG A 101 -8.99 -15.56 8.25
C ARG A 101 -9.40 -14.40 7.33
N SER A 102 -8.81 -13.22 7.51
CA SER A 102 -9.15 -12.05 6.70
C SER A 102 -8.42 -12.00 5.36
N LEU A 103 -7.36 -12.77 5.22
CA LEU A 103 -6.57 -12.84 3.98
C LEU A 103 -7.19 -13.85 2.96
#